data_e4d7f86a98b1dd14e7eac128023076b2
#
_entry.id   e4d7f86a98b1dd14e7eac128023076b2
#
_cell.length_a   1.000
_cell.length_b   1.000
_cell.length_c   1.000
_cell.angle_alpha   90.00
_cell.angle_beta   90.00
_cell.angle_gamma   90.00
#
_symmetry.space_group_name_H-M   'P 1'
#
loop_
_entity.id
_entity.type
_entity.pdbx_description
1 polymer ?
#
loop_
_entity_poly.entity_id
_entity_poly.type
_entity_poly.pdbx_seq_one_letter_code
_entity_poly.pdbx_strand_id
1 'polypeptide(L)'
;GKTAVKGLFHLILIATTFALAVVTIIASRSGHYHPEHSTIMPLLGLAVPVLLVSCLIVALCWALAHRKWAFVTLTAFFFNWEYLTAVIRFGSPQEVPAIAPAPNRQGENSDYLTVATYNVHNFGNEITAILQAIAKYMQQQHVDVLCFQEFGENKHFTADSLRRALSHWQYAIIPADDSIRGILPIAVFSRYPLIGGRFITYPHSANCSMLCDIILNTDTIRLLNNHLQTTSVSQNRKKWERELATDNTRREAQAVQDAAETLHENFVKRAFQTDSICQLATASPHPVLVCGDFNSYPIYTYHRLSESLKDGFKTGGHGYMYTYRYGKRMLRIDYAFHSPELECTDYYSPNLDLCSDHNPVIFTVKY
;
A
#
# COMPACT_ATOMS: atom_id res chain seq x y z
N GLY A 1 -16.71 -51.26 -8.08
CA GLY A 1 -17.47 -50.01 -7.74
C GLY A 1 -16.69 -49.08 -6.81
N LYS A 2 -16.57 -49.37 -5.52
CA LYS A 2 -16.00 -48.43 -4.50
C LYS A 2 -14.52 -48.12 -4.70
N THR A 3 -13.71 -49.02 -5.22
CA THR A 3 -12.26 -48.84 -5.45
C THR A 3 -12.02 -47.93 -6.66
N ALA A 4 -12.80 -48.07 -7.74
CA ALA A 4 -12.72 -47.21 -8.91
C ALA A 4 -13.14 -45.76 -8.61
N VAL A 5 -14.19 -45.57 -7.77
CA VAL A 5 -14.63 -44.24 -7.31
C VAL A 5 -13.52 -43.55 -6.47
N LYS A 6 -12.88 -44.29 -5.54
CA LYS A 6 -11.77 -43.77 -4.75
C LYS A 6 -10.56 -43.41 -5.62
N GLY A 7 -10.23 -44.21 -6.64
CA GLY A 7 -9.16 -43.93 -7.59
C GLY A 7 -9.44 -42.67 -8.41
N LEU A 8 -10.66 -42.53 -8.93
CA LEU A 8 -11.07 -41.33 -9.68
C LEU A 8 -11.01 -40.05 -8.81
N PHE A 9 -11.52 -40.14 -7.58
CA PHE A 9 -11.47 -39.01 -6.64
C PHE A 9 -10.03 -38.58 -6.33
N HIS A 10 -9.12 -39.54 -6.12
CA HIS A 10 -7.72 -39.25 -5.89
C HIS A 10 -7.06 -38.58 -7.09
N LEU A 11 -7.37 -39.03 -8.32
CA LEU A 11 -6.89 -38.43 -9.55
C LEU A 11 -7.38 -36.99 -9.73
N ILE A 12 -8.64 -36.70 -9.41
CA ILE A 12 -9.23 -35.36 -9.42
C ILE A 12 -8.50 -34.44 -8.44
N LEU A 13 -8.24 -34.91 -7.21
CA LEU A 13 -7.51 -34.12 -6.21
C LEU A 13 -6.08 -33.79 -6.69
N ILE A 14 -5.38 -34.72 -7.32
CA ILE A 14 -4.06 -34.46 -7.89
C ILE A 14 -4.16 -33.43 -9.01
N ALA A 15 -5.09 -33.57 -9.94
CA ALA A 15 -5.29 -32.63 -11.04
C ALA A 15 -5.61 -31.21 -10.53
N THR A 16 -6.48 -31.11 -9.51
CA THR A 16 -6.81 -29.83 -8.88
C THR A 16 -5.60 -29.21 -8.18
N THR A 17 -4.76 -30.01 -7.55
CA THR A 17 -3.50 -29.56 -6.92
C THR A 17 -2.55 -28.93 -7.94
N PHE A 18 -2.37 -29.59 -9.09
CA PHE A 18 -1.56 -29.05 -10.19
C PHE A 18 -2.19 -27.78 -10.78
N ALA A 19 -3.48 -27.77 -11.03
CA ALA A 19 -4.18 -26.60 -11.55
C ALA A 19 -4.02 -25.38 -10.61
N LEU A 20 -4.18 -25.58 -9.30
CA LEU A 20 -3.97 -24.54 -8.30
C LEU A 20 -2.53 -24.01 -8.33
N ALA A 21 -1.54 -24.90 -8.35
CA ALA A 21 -0.14 -24.49 -8.40
C ALA A 21 0.16 -23.67 -9.67
N VAL A 22 -0.29 -24.15 -10.84
CA VAL A 22 -0.10 -23.47 -12.14
C VAL A 22 -0.73 -22.08 -12.13
N VAL A 23 -1.99 -21.96 -11.70
CA VAL A 23 -2.69 -20.65 -11.63
C VAL A 23 -1.95 -19.70 -10.68
N THR A 24 -1.47 -20.19 -9.53
CA THR A 24 -0.72 -19.38 -8.56
C THR A 24 0.64 -18.93 -9.12
N ILE A 25 1.31 -19.78 -9.89
CA ILE A 25 2.56 -19.43 -10.57
C ILE A 25 2.30 -18.41 -11.69
N ILE A 26 1.24 -18.55 -12.47
CA ILE A 26 0.87 -17.54 -13.47
C ILE A 26 0.56 -16.20 -12.79
N ALA A 27 -0.16 -16.22 -11.68
CA ALA A 27 -0.50 -15.03 -10.89
C ALA A 27 0.75 -14.27 -10.39
N SER A 28 1.86 -14.97 -10.11
CA SER A 28 3.13 -14.33 -9.72
C SER A 28 3.70 -13.39 -10.78
N ARG A 29 3.32 -13.58 -12.05
CA ARG A 29 3.77 -12.74 -13.17
C ARG A 29 2.93 -11.49 -13.37
N SER A 30 1.85 -11.32 -12.62
CA SER A 30 0.90 -10.20 -12.79
C SER A 30 1.56 -8.82 -12.68
N GLY A 31 2.58 -8.67 -11.84
CA GLY A 31 3.33 -7.43 -11.67
C GLY A 31 4.14 -7.00 -12.91
N HIS A 32 4.46 -7.93 -13.81
CA HIS A 32 5.27 -7.67 -14.99
C HIS A 32 4.46 -7.22 -16.22
N TYR A 33 3.12 -7.27 -16.13
CA TYR A 33 2.24 -6.90 -17.24
C TYR A 33 1.54 -5.60 -16.95
N HIS A 34 1.68 -4.61 -17.86
CA HIS A 34 0.92 -3.38 -17.75
C HIS A 34 -0.57 -3.71 -17.86
N PRO A 35 -1.43 -3.21 -16.94
CA PRO A 35 -2.86 -3.52 -16.90
C PRO A 35 -3.61 -3.22 -18.20
N GLU A 36 -3.17 -2.23 -18.99
CA GLU A 36 -3.77 -1.90 -20.29
C GLU A 36 -3.73 -3.08 -21.27
N HIS A 37 -2.71 -3.96 -21.17
CA HIS A 37 -2.52 -5.07 -22.10
C HIS A 37 -3.21 -6.37 -21.67
N SER A 38 -3.78 -6.41 -20.46
CA SER A 38 -4.43 -7.63 -19.94
C SER A 38 -5.42 -7.31 -18.84
N THR A 39 -6.67 -7.72 -19.03
CA THR A 39 -7.69 -7.68 -17.97
C THR A 39 -7.49 -8.79 -16.94
N ILE A 40 -6.97 -9.94 -17.37
CA ILE A 40 -6.85 -11.14 -16.52
C ILE A 40 -5.69 -11.03 -15.53
N MET A 41 -4.53 -10.51 -15.96
CA MET A 41 -3.33 -10.47 -15.12
C MET A 41 -3.50 -9.64 -13.83
N PRO A 42 -4.07 -8.42 -13.85
CA PRO A 42 -4.35 -7.68 -12.63
C PRO A 42 -5.32 -8.39 -11.69
N LEU A 43 -6.34 -9.07 -12.24
CA LEU A 43 -7.30 -9.84 -11.44
C LEU A 43 -6.65 -11.06 -10.78
N LEU A 44 -5.77 -11.77 -11.50
CA LEU A 44 -4.97 -12.86 -10.92
C LEU A 44 -4.04 -12.34 -9.83
N GLY A 45 -3.40 -11.19 -10.04
CA GLY A 45 -2.58 -10.53 -9.01
C GLY A 45 -3.35 -10.22 -7.73
N LEU A 46 -4.61 -9.76 -7.88
CA LEU A 46 -5.49 -9.51 -6.75
C LEU A 46 -5.82 -10.80 -5.96
N ALA A 47 -5.82 -11.94 -6.64
CA ALA A 47 -6.10 -13.24 -6.03
C ALA A 47 -4.88 -13.90 -5.35
N VAL A 48 -3.66 -13.39 -5.56
CA VAL A 48 -2.40 -14.01 -5.04
C VAL A 48 -2.46 -14.37 -3.56
N PRO A 49 -2.92 -13.50 -2.62
CA PRO A 49 -2.98 -13.86 -1.21
C PRO A 49 -3.85 -15.10 -0.95
N VAL A 50 -5.03 -15.14 -1.58
CA VAL A 50 -5.98 -16.25 -1.43
C VAL A 50 -5.42 -17.54 -2.06
N LEU A 51 -4.81 -17.42 -3.23
CA LEU A 51 -4.17 -18.55 -3.92
C LEU A 51 -3.04 -19.17 -3.09
N LEU A 52 -2.18 -18.33 -2.49
CA LEU A 52 -1.09 -18.79 -1.62
C LEU A 52 -1.62 -19.49 -0.34
N VAL A 53 -2.63 -18.92 0.30
CA VAL A 53 -3.29 -19.59 1.45
C VAL A 53 -3.88 -20.93 1.03
N SER A 54 -4.54 -20.99 -0.11
CA SER A 54 -5.09 -22.24 -0.66
C SER A 54 -3.99 -23.27 -0.95
N CYS A 55 -2.87 -22.85 -1.54
CA CYS A 55 -1.70 -23.70 -1.76
C CYS A 55 -1.14 -24.26 -0.45
N LEU A 56 -1.06 -23.43 0.59
CA LEU A 56 -0.60 -23.88 1.91
C LEU A 56 -1.54 -24.92 2.53
N ILE A 57 -2.85 -24.68 2.48
CA ILE A 57 -3.84 -25.64 2.99
C ILE A 57 -3.73 -26.98 2.27
N VAL A 58 -3.65 -26.96 0.93
CA VAL A 58 -3.51 -28.17 0.12
C VAL A 58 -2.18 -28.88 0.42
N ALA A 59 -1.08 -28.14 0.58
CA ALA A 59 0.20 -28.72 0.97
C ALA A 59 0.13 -29.41 2.33
N LEU A 60 -0.50 -28.78 3.32
CA LEU A 60 -0.71 -29.37 4.65
C LEU A 60 -1.58 -30.64 4.60
N CYS A 61 -2.67 -30.63 3.84
CA CYS A 61 -3.52 -31.80 3.64
C CYS A 61 -2.74 -32.98 3.05
N TRP A 62 -1.93 -32.74 2.02
CA TRP A 62 -1.09 -33.77 1.42
C TRP A 62 0.04 -34.26 2.34
N ALA A 63 0.64 -33.35 3.12
CA ALA A 63 1.67 -33.69 4.10
C ALA A 63 1.11 -34.58 5.22
N LEU A 64 -0.08 -34.26 5.75
CA LEU A 64 -0.77 -35.10 6.73
C LEU A 64 -1.17 -36.47 6.16
N ALA A 65 -1.44 -36.55 4.87
CA ALA A 65 -1.68 -37.79 4.18
C ALA A 65 -0.38 -38.54 3.77
N HIS A 66 0.79 -38.04 4.21
CA HIS A 66 2.12 -38.58 3.86
C HIS A 66 2.35 -38.72 2.35
N ARG A 67 1.86 -37.75 1.55
CA ARG A 67 1.94 -37.78 0.09
C ARG A 67 2.88 -36.69 -0.44
N LYS A 68 3.74 -37.07 -1.41
CA LYS A 68 4.69 -36.16 -2.07
C LYS A 68 4.05 -35.00 -2.84
N TRP A 69 2.76 -35.06 -3.13
CA TRP A 69 2.02 -34.00 -3.83
C TRP A 69 2.02 -32.66 -3.09
N ALA A 70 2.35 -32.65 -1.78
CA ALA A 70 2.58 -31.42 -1.03
C ALA A 70 3.61 -30.49 -1.69
N PHE A 71 4.67 -31.03 -2.31
CA PHE A 71 5.72 -30.27 -2.96
C PHE A 71 5.21 -29.48 -4.18
N VAL A 72 4.15 -29.96 -4.85
CA VAL A 72 3.59 -29.30 -6.04
C VAL A 72 3.09 -27.89 -5.70
N THR A 73 2.29 -27.73 -4.66
CA THR A 73 1.79 -26.41 -4.25
C THR A 73 2.85 -25.55 -3.56
N LEU A 74 3.84 -26.16 -2.90
CA LEU A 74 4.95 -25.45 -2.31
C LEU A 74 5.83 -24.74 -3.36
N THR A 75 5.92 -25.25 -4.60
CA THR A 75 6.64 -24.55 -5.68
C THR A 75 6.05 -23.16 -5.97
N ALA A 76 4.73 -22.99 -5.77
CA ALA A 76 4.08 -21.70 -5.98
C ALA A 76 4.63 -20.59 -5.06
N PHE A 77 5.10 -20.92 -3.85
CA PHE A 77 5.71 -19.95 -2.93
C PHE A 77 7.07 -19.47 -3.46
N PHE A 78 7.84 -20.33 -4.08
CA PHE A 78 9.12 -19.95 -4.70
C PHE A 78 8.90 -18.93 -5.82
N PHE A 79 7.92 -19.15 -6.70
CA PHE A 79 7.62 -18.23 -7.78
C PHE A 79 6.95 -16.92 -7.30
N ASN A 80 6.30 -16.92 -6.15
CA ASN A 80 5.74 -15.72 -5.51
C ASN A 80 6.67 -15.11 -4.45
N TRP A 81 7.97 -15.37 -4.50
CA TRP A 81 8.93 -14.89 -3.52
C TRP A 81 8.97 -13.37 -3.40
N GLU A 82 8.85 -12.66 -4.52
CA GLU A 82 8.78 -11.19 -4.53
C GLU A 82 7.59 -10.68 -3.73
N TYR A 83 6.39 -11.26 -3.95
CA TYR A 83 5.19 -10.94 -3.19
C TYR A 83 5.37 -11.26 -1.69
N LEU A 84 5.88 -12.45 -1.37
CA LEU A 84 6.07 -12.87 0.02
C LEU A 84 7.02 -11.94 0.77
N THR A 85 8.15 -11.58 0.16
CA THR A 85 9.12 -10.68 0.78
C THR A 85 8.65 -9.23 0.85
N ALA A 86 7.64 -8.85 0.07
CA ALA A 86 6.98 -7.56 0.17
C ALA A 86 6.01 -7.47 1.36
N VAL A 87 5.54 -8.60 1.89
CA VAL A 87 4.58 -8.62 3.01
C VAL A 87 5.11 -9.32 4.27
N ILE A 88 6.17 -10.14 4.14
CA ILE A 88 6.78 -10.84 5.27
C ILE A 88 8.29 -10.64 5.24
N ARG A 89 8.86 -10.18 6.34
CA ARG A 89 10.29 -10.14 6.55
C ARG A 89 10.67 -10.95 7.78
N PHE A 90 11.47 -11.97 7.56
CA PHE A 90 12.05 -12.78 8.63
C PHE A 90 13.22 -12.03 9.26
N GLY A 91 13.20 -11.88 10.57
CA GLY A 91 14.22 -11.20 11.38
C GLY A 91 13.76 -11.16 12.83
N SER A 92 14.61 -10.72 13.72
CA SER A 92 14.20 -10.50 15.11
C SER A 92 13.08 -9.46 15.13
N PRO A 93 11.93 -9.72 15.77
CA PRO A 93 10.89 -8.72 15.93
C PRO A 93 11.54 -7.55 16.68
N GLN A 94 11.63 -6.38 16.06
CA GLN A 94 11.71 -5.18 16.85
C GLN A 94 10.38 -5.07 17.56
N GLU A 95 10.40 -5.12 18.89
CA GLU A 95 9.25 -4.64 19.66
C GLU A 95 9.01 -3.21 19.16
N VAL A 96 7.84 -2.96 18.58
CA VAL A 96 7.42 -1.58 18.28
C VAL A 96 7.40 -0.90 19.64
N PRO A 97 8.39 -0.09 19.99
CA PRO A 97 8.41 0.51 21.31
C PRO A 97 7.16 1.37 21.43
N ALA A 98 6.48 1.32 22.56
CA ALA A 98 5.39 2.25 22.85
C ALA A 98 5.85 3.72 22.70
N ILE A 99 7.15 3.94 22.84
CA ILE A 99 7.89 5.14 22.48
C ILE A 99 9.15 4.63 21.79
N ALA A 100 9.31 4.92 20.51
CA ALA A 100 10.56 4.59 19.80
C ALA A 100 11.72 5.23 20.59
N PRO A 101 12.81 4.49 20.90
CA PRO A 101 14.01 5.15 21.40
C PRO A 101 14.37 6.19 20.34
N ALA A 102 14.52 7.45 20.79
CA ALA A 102 14.99 8.49 19.89
C ALA A 102 16.22 7.93 19.16
N PRO A 103 16.28 7.92 17.83
CA PRO A 103 17.53 7.70 17.13
C PRO A 103 18.52 8.63 17.83
N ASN A 104 19.75 8.17 18.07
CA ASN A 104 20.74 8.86 18.92
C ASN A 104 21.01 10.28 18.35
N ARG A 105 20.06 11.19 18.54
CA ARG A 105 20.01 12.56 18.01
C ARG A 105 20.78 13.52 18.91
N GLN A 106 21.88 13.06 19.47
CA GLN A 106 22.82 13.92 20.21
C GLN A 106 23.64 14.72 19.19
N GLY A 107 23.08 15.82 18.71
CA GLY A 107 23.75 16.78 17.84
C GLY A 107 22.79 17.39 16.81
N GLU A 108 22.96 18.65 16.47
CA GLU A 108 22.23 19.39 15.45
C GLU A 108 22.47 18.87 14.00
N ASN A 109 23.33 17.86 13.82
CA ASN A 109 23.66 17.17 12.57
C ASN A 109 23.20 15.70 12.62
N SER A 110 21.92 15.46 12.62
CA SER A 110 21.38 14.10 12.50
C SER A 110 21.25 13.77 11.01
N ASP A 111 22.00 12.77 10.53
CA ASP A 111 21.90 12.22 9.17
C ASP A 111 20.64 11.34 8.98
N TYR A 112 19.61 11.50 9.82
CA TYR A 112 18.41 10.69 9.84
C TYR A 112 17.17 11.55 9.66
N LEU A 113 16.26 11.09 8.83
CA LEU A 113 14.93 11.69 8.58
C LEU A 113 13.85 10.64 8.85
N THR A 114 12.94 10.93 9.79
CA THR A 114 11.78 10.08 10.06
C THR A 114 10.54 10.65 9.39
N VAL A 115 9.92 9.84 8.56
CA VAL A 115 8.73 10.21 7.76
C VAL A 115 7.57 9.30 8.13
N ALA A 116 6.38 9.88 8.25
CA ALA A 116 5.14 9.12 8.37
C ALA A 116 4.22 9.42 7.18
N THR A 117 3.64 8.37 6.62
CA THR A 117 2.55 8.50 5.64
C THR A 117 1.29 7.86 6.20
N TYR A 118 0.15 8.55 6.05
CA TYR A 118 -1.11 8.12 6.65
C TYR A 118 -2.32 8.63 5.86
N ASN A 119 -3.09 7.70 5.30
CA ASN A 119 -4.44 8.00 4.84
C ASN A 119 -5.34 8.14 6.07
N VAL A 120 -5.81 9.35 6.36
CA VAL A 120 -6.55 9.69 7.58
C VAL A 120 -8.06 9.62 7.44
N HIS A 121 -8.56 9.22 6.27
CA HIS A 121 -9.99 9.05 5.98
C HIS A 121 -10.85 10.21 6.54
N ASN A 122 -10.49 11.44 6.17
CA ASN A 122 -11.13 12.69 6.60
C ASN A 122 -11.21 12.89 8.13
N PHE A 123 -10.34 12.22 8.91
CA PHE A 123 -10.33 12.25 10.38
C PHE A 123 -11.65 11.80 11.04
N GLY A 124 -12.56 11.16 10.30
CA GLY A 124 -13.86 10.72 10.82
C GLY A 124 -14.75 11.87 11.29
N ASN A 125 -15.53 11.64 12.36
CA ASN A 125 -16.50 12.61 12.86
C ASN A 125 -15.93 13.58 13.90
N GLU A 126 -14.83 13.24 14.58
CA GLU A 126 -14.23 14.02 15.68
C GLU A 126 -12.84 14.54 15.30
N ILE A 127 -12.78 15.33 14.21
CA ILE A 127 -11.55 15.79 13.58
C ILE A 127 -10.53 16.34 14.58
N THR A 128 -10.93 17.21 15.50
CA THR A 128 -9.99 17.87 16.42
C THR A 128 -9.33 16.87 17.38
N ALA A 129 -10.13 16.00 18.02
CA ALA A 129 -9.61 15.03 18.99
C ALA A 129 -8.72 14.00 18.32
N ILE A 130 -9.12 13.53 17.14
CA ILE A 130 -8.37 12.54 16.36
C ILE A 130 -7.05 13.12 15.85
N LEU A 131 -7.07 14.34 15.31
CA LEU A 131 -5.85 15.01 14.87
C LEU A 131 -4.88 15.27 16.03
N GLN A 132 -5.38 15.67 17.22
CA GLN A 132 -4.54 15.82 18.41
C GLN A 132 -3.91 14.48 18.83
N ALA A 133 -4.66 13.38 18.78
CA ALA A 133 -4.16 12.06 19.09
C ALA A 133 -3.08 11.63 18.09
N ILE A 134 -3.30 11.85 16.79
CA ILE A 134 -2.31 11.57 15.73
C ILE A 134 -1.07 12.43 15.96
N ALA A 135 -1.21 13.74 16.15
CA ALA A 135 -0.10 14.65 16.36
C ALA A 135 0.75 14.26 17.58
N LYS A 136 0.09 13.95 18.71
CA LYS A 136 0.77 13.48 19.93
C LYS A 136 1.56 12.20 19.67
N TYR A 137 0.94 11.22 19.01
CA TYR A 137 1.60 9.96 18.69
C TYR A 137 2.82 10.17 17.77
N MET A 138 2.66 10.94 16.68
CA MET A 138 3.75 11.21 15.74
C MET A 138 4.91 11.99 16.36
N GLN A 139 4.64 12.90 17.31
CA GLN A 139 5.66 13.57 18.10
C GLN A 139 6.44 12.57 18.99
N GLN A 140 5.72 11.65 19.64
CA GLN A 140 6.33 10.60 20.46
C GLN A 140 7.21 9.66 19.62
N GLN A 141 6.88 9.45 18.34
CA GLN A 141 7.66 8.68 17.38
C GLN A 141 8.77 9.51 16.71
N HIS A 142 8.98 10.75 17.11
CA HIS A 142 9.97 11.68 16.55
C HIS A 142 9.86 11.86 15.03
N VAL A 143 8.63 11.87 14.51
CA VAL A 143 8.37 12.08 13.09
C VAL A 143 8.73 13.50 12.69
N ASP A 144 9.56 13.64 11.66
CA ASP A 144 9.99 14.92 11.11
C ASP A 144 9.07 15.42 10.01
N VAL A 145 8.53 14.50 9.20
CA VAL A 145 7.66 14.80 8.05
C VAL A 145 6.42 13.94 8.09
N LEU A 146 5.26 14.58 7.96
CA LEU A 146 3.94 13.93 7.87
C LEU A 146 3.38 14.07 6.45
N CYS A 147 3.03 12.95 5.83
CA CYS A 147 2.36 12.88 4.55
C CYS A 147 0.94 12.36 4.77
N PHE A 148 -0.07 13.22 4.62
CA PHE A 148 -1.46 12.82 4.76
C PHE A 148 -2.11 12.60 3.40
N GLN A 149 -3.01 11.61 3.34
CA GLN A 149 -3.96 11.38 2.26
C GLN A 149 -5.38 11.45 2.84
N GLU A 150 -6.34 11.85 2.03
CA GLU A 150 -7.74 12.05 2.43
C GLU A 150 -7.88 12.90 3.69
N PHE A 151 -7.17 14.00 3.80
CA PHE A 151 -7.44 14.92 4.87
C PHE A 151 -8.64 15.79 4.49
N GLY A 152 -9.72 15.73 5.27
CA GLY A 152 -10.92 16.51 5.00
C GLY A 152 -10.88 17.86 5.69
N GLU A 153 -11.29 18.89 4.95
CA GLU A 153 -11.68 20.17 5.53
C GLU A 153 -13.20 20.27 5.66
N ASN A 154 -13.67 20.99 6.65
CA ASN A 154 -15.06 21.36 6.77
C ASN A 154 -15.18 22.79 7.30
N LYS A 155 -16.41 23.32 7.39
CA LYS A 155 -16.67 24.69 7.84
C LYS A 155 -16.11 25.01 9.24
N HIS A 156 -15.90 23.99 10.07
CA HIS A 156 -15.43 24.14 11.45
C HIS A 156 -13.94 23.79 11.61
N PHE A 157 -13.37 23.18 10.60
CA PHE A 157 -11.97 22.72 10.62
C PHE A 157 -11.29 23.05 9.30
N THR A 158 -10.71 24.23 9.25
CA THR A 158 -10.05 24.80 8.07
C THR A 158 -8.57 24.44 8.01
N ALA A 159 -7.90 24.73 6.90
CA ALA A 159 -6.45 24.60 6.74
C ALA A 159 -5.67 25.29 7.86
N ASP A 160 -6.14 26.47 8.32
CA ASP A 160 -5.50 27.19 9.43
C ASP A 160 -5.67 26.46 10.77
N SER A 161 -6.80 25.81 10.99
CA SER A 161 -7.01 24.99 12.20
C SER A 161 -6.08 23.76 12.17
N LEU A 162 -5.89 23.16 11.00
CA LEU A 162 -4.95 22.07 10.78
C LEU A 162 -3.51 22.51 11.05
N ARG A 163 -3.09 23.67 10.51
CA ARG A 163 -1.75 24.25 10.75
C ARG A 163 -1.51 24.51 12.23
N ARG A 164 -2.49 25.04 12.96
CA ARG A 164 -2.38 25.27 14.41
C ARG A 164 -2.26 23.98 15.20
N ALA A 165 -3.06 22.97 14.88
CA ALA A 165 -3.00 21.68 15.55
C ALA A 165 -1.68 20.92 15.29
N LEU A 166 -1.08 21.13 14.12
CA LEU A 166 0.19 20.53 13.71
C LEU A 166 1.38 21.51 13.80
N SER A 167 1.32 22.51 14.68
CA SER A 167 2.33 23.57 14.83
C SER A 167 3.75 23.08 15.16
N HIS A 168 3.89 21.85 15.63
CA HIS A 168 5.19 21.21 15.79
C HIS A 168 5.94 21.05 14.44
N TRP A 169 5.20 20.87 13.35
CA TRP A 169 5.70 20.85 11.97
C TRP A 169 5.46 22.23 11.36
N GLN A 170 6.49 23.07 11.42
CA GLN A 170 6.38 24.51 11.10
C GLN A 170 6.12 24.79 9.62
N TYR A 171 6.52 23.88 8.74
CA TYR A 171 6.35 24.01 7.30
C TYR A 171 5.24 23.10 6.81
N ALA A 172 4.38 23.61 5.92
CA ALA A 172 3.29 22.83 5.38
C ALA A 172 2.98 23.19 3.93
N ILE A 173 2.69 22.18 3.14
CA ILE A 173 2.10 22.32 1.80
C ILE A 173 0.71 21.69 1.86
N ILE A 174 -0.31 22.54 1.77
CA ILE A 174 -1.71 22.16 1.75
C ILE A 174 -2.29 22.72 0.45
N PRO A 175 -3.13 21.96 -0.30
CA PRO A 175 -3.75 22.48 -1.51
C PRO A 175 -4.59 23.72 -1.22
N ALA A 176 -4.58 24.69 -2.12
CA ALA A 176 -5.51 25.81 -2.05
C ALA A 176 -6.90 25.38 -2.57
N ASP A 177 -7.97 25.83 -1.91
CA ASP A 177 -9.37 25.41 -2.15
C ASP A 177 -9.82 25.40 -3.62
N ASP A 178 -9.32 26.34 -4.43
CA ASP A 178 -9.75 26.49 -5.83
C ASP A 178 -9.02 25.59 -6.84
N SER A 179 -7.85 25.06 -6.47
CA SER A 179 -7.00 24.30 -7.39
C SER A 179 -7.36 22.83 -7.51
N ILE A 180 -8.19 22.31 -6.59
CA ILE A 180 -8.41 20.87 -6.43
C ILE A 180 -9.89 20.49 -6.26
N ARG A 181 -10.81 21.22 -6.89
CA ARG A 181 -12.23 20.83 -6.88
C ARG A 181 -12.41 19.40 -7.38
N GLY A 182 -12.99 18.54 -6.52
CA GLY A 182 -13.26 17.13 -6.85
C GLY A 182 -12.07 16.20 -6.72
N ILE A 183 -10.96 16.67 -6.12
CA ILE A 183 -9.78 15.86 -5.84
C ILE A 183 -9.78 15.47 -4.36
N LEU A 184 -9.37 14.24 -4.05
CA LEU A 184 -9.14 13.78 -2.69
C LEU A 184 -7.87 14.43 -2.16
N PRO A 185 -7.95 15.30 -1.13
CA PRO A 185 -6.85 16.15 -0.74
C PRO A 185 -5.70 15.37 -0.09
N ILE A 186 -4.48 15.82 -0.36
CA ILE A 186 -3.24 15.36 0.26
C ILE A 186 -2.46 16.55 0.80
N ALA A 187 -1.70 16.35 1.88
CA ALA A 187 -0.89 17.41 2.49
C ALA A 187 0.43 16.88 3.00
N VAL A 188 1.41 17.76 3.10
CA VAL A 188 2.70 17.48 3.74
C VAL A 188 2.95 18.52 4.82
N PHE A 189 3.35 18.06 6.01
CA PHE A 189 3.80 18.88 7.14
C PHE A 189 5.21 18.47 7.50
N SER A 190 6.11 19.43 7.76
CA SER A 190 7.51 19.16 8.01
C SER A 190 8.10 20.06 9.08
N ARG A 191 9.06 19.55 9.83
CA ARG A 191 9.94 20.34 10.70
C ARG A 191 11.01 21.08 9.90
N TYR A 192 11.29 20.62 8.69
CA TYR A 192 12.28 21.20 7.76
C TYR A 192 11.60 22.02 6.67
N PRO A 193 12.28 23.03 6.11
CA PRO A 193 11.74 23.81 4.99
C PRO A 193 11.33 22.92 3.82
N LEU A 194 10.17 23.24 3.24
CA LEU A 194 9.62 22.58 2.05
C LEU A 194 9.61 23.59 0.90
N ILE A 195 10.09 23.18 -0.27
CA ILE A 195 10.05 23.99 -1.49
C ILE A 195 9.46 23.21 -2.67
N GLY A 196 9.01 23.91 -3.68
CA GLY A 196 8.59 23.32 -4.96
C GLY A 196 7.28 22.52 -4.90
N GLY A 197 6.39 22.81 -3.95
CA GLY A 197 5.12 22.08 -3.80
C GLY A 197 4.28 22.08 -5.07
N ARG A 198 4.31 20.96 -5.82
CA ARG A 198 3.56 20.76 -7.07
C ARG A 198 2.57 19.61 -6.92
N PHE A 199 1.27 19.94 -7.12
CA PHE A 199 0.22 18.93 -7.22
C PHE A 199 0.19 18.32 -8.62
N ILE A 200 0.06 17.01 -8.68
CA ILE A 200 -0.02 16.22 -9.90
C ILE A 200 -1.39 15.59 -9.91
N THR A 201 -2.25 16.12 -10.76
CA THR A 201 -3.59 15.60 -10.99
C THR A 201 -3.60 14.64 -12.17
N TYR A 202 -4.51 13.70 -12.16
CA TYR A 202 -4.61 12.66 -13.17
C TYR A 202 -5.96 12.74 -13.88
N PRO A 203 -5.99 12.60 -15.22
CA PRO A 203 -7.24 12.60 -15.97
C PRO A 203 -8.22 11.53 -15.46
N HIS A 204 -9.48 11.91 -15.31
CA HIS A 204 -10.57 11.02 -14.88
C HIS A 204 -10.33 10.32 -13.54
N SER A 205 -9.61 10.96 -12.62
CA SER A 205 -9.34 10.48 -11.27
C SER A 205 -9.50 11.60 -10.26
N ALA A 206 -10.07 11.29 -9.10
CA ALA A 206 -10.07 12.20 -7.95
C ALA A 206 -8.80 12.07 -7.11
N ASN A 207 -7.94 11.12 -7.42
CA ASN A 207 -6.67 10.89 -6.74
C ASN A 207 -5.59 11.81 -7.31
N CYS A 208 -4.59 12.14 -6.51
CA CYS A 208 -3.48 12.99 -6.90
C CYS A 208 -2.18 12.60 -6.20
N SER A 209 -1.09 13.19 -6.66
CA SER A 209 0.22 13.12 -6.01
C SER A 209 0.75 14.53 -5.76
N MET A 210 1.69 14.66 -4.84
CA MET A 210 2.39 15.90 -4.54
C MET A 210 3.89 15.66 -4.57
N LEU A 211 4.60 16.51 -5.27
CA LEU A 211 6.05 16.56 -5.29
C LEU A 211 6.53 17.81 -4.57
N CYS A 212 7.44 17.66 -3.63
CA CYS A 212 8.17 18.77 -3.00
C CYS A 212 9.59 18.33 -2.63
N ASP A 213 10.44 19.29 -2.32
CA ASP A 213 11.79 19.06 -1.86
C ASP A 213 11.90 19.46 -0.39
N ILE A 214 12.45 18.55 0.43
CA ILE A 214 12.74 18.75 1.86
C ILE A 214 14.17 19.26 1.94
N ILE A 215 14.36 20.45 2.51
CA ILE A 215 15.68 21.06 2.68
C ILE A 215 16.22 20.66 4.05
N LEU A 216 17.20 19.79 4.05
CA LEU A 216 18.00 19.42 5.21
C LEU A 216 19.27 20.26 5.19
N ASN A 217 19.98 20.39 6.29
CA ASN A 217 21.10 21.33 6.45
C ASN A 217 21.95 21.55 5.21
N THR A 218 22.59 20.50 4.69
CA THR A 218 23.42 20.53 3.46
C THR A 218 22.81 19.75 2.31
N ASP A 219 21.75 18.99 2.58
CA ASP A 219 21.18 18.01 1.66
C ASP A 219 19.75 18.37 1.29
N THR A 220 19.29 17.83 0.19
CA THR A 220 17.92 17.96 -0.27
C THR A 220 17.39 16.58 -0.63
N ILE A 221 16.22 16.25 -0.11
CA ILE A 221 15.51 15.02 -0.44
C ILE A 221 14.22 15.37 -1.16
N ARG A 222 14.00 14.78 -2.33
CA ARG A 222 12.72 14.89 -3.05
C ARG A 222 11.70 13.96 -2.46
N LEU A 223 10.54 14.49 -2.13
CA LEU A 223 9.41 13.75 -1.60
C LEU A 223 8.27 13.70 -2.60
N LEU A 224 7.76 12.50 -2.86
CA LEU A 224 6.52 12.24 -3.59
C LEU A 224 5.51 11.63 -2.61
N ASN A 225 4.51 12.43 -2.21
CA ASN A 225 3.36 11.96 -1.43
C ASN A 225 2.24 11.57 -2.41
N ASN A 226 1.73 10.35 -2.30
CA ASN A 226 0.85 9.77 -3.30
C ASN A 226 -0.46 9.28 -2.70
N HIS A 227 -1.55 9.52 -3.44
CA HIS A 227 -2.81 8.83 -3.25
C HIS A 227 -3.29 8.37 -4.62
N LEU A 228 -3.08 7.09 -4.94
CA LEU A 228 -3.35 6.55 -6.27
C LEU A 228 -4.77 5.99 -6.38
N GLN A 229 -5.20 5.76 -7.62
CA GLN A 229 -6.54 5.29 -7.97
C GLN A 229 -6.95 4.08 -7.15
N THR A 230 -8.06 4.21 -6.44
CA THR A 230 -8.66 3.13 -5.64
C THR A 230 -9.19 1.99 -6.54
N THR A 231 -9.23 0.79 -6.00
CA THR A 231 -9.90 -0.35 -6.67
C THR A 231 -11.42 -0.22 -6.70
N SER A 232 -12.00 0.67 -5.85
CA SER A 232 -13.44 0.88 -5.67
C SER A 232 -14.23 -0.38 -5.23
N VAL A 233 -13.55 -1.42 -4.77
CA VAL A 233 -14.20 -2.65 -4.30
C VAL A 233 -15.08 -2.38 -3.09
N SER A 234 -14.58 -1.65 -2.10
CA SER A 234 -15.33 -1.31 -0.88
C SER A 234 -16.56 -0.45 -1.17
N GLN A 235 -16.44 0.50 -2.11
CA GLN A 235 -17.52 1.39 -2.53
C GLN A 235 -18.63 0.66 -3.28
N ASN A 236 -18.27 -0.28 -4.15
CA ASN A 236 -19.21 -1.02 -5.00
C ASN A 236 -19.73 -2.33 -4.39
N ARG A 237 -19.12 -2.79 -3.28
CA ARG A 237 -19.42 -4.08 -2.66
C ARG A 237 -20.91 -4.30 -2.41
N LYS A 238 -21.60 -3.35 -1.76
CA LYS A 238 -23.03 -3.47 -1.45
C LYS A 238 -23.93 -3.51 -2.70
N LYS A 239 -23.49 -2.88 -3.78
CA LYS A 239 -24.16 -2.93 -5.08
C LYS A 239 -24.01 -4.34 -5.66
N TRP A 240 -22.80 -4.81 -5.78
CA TRP A 240 -22.48 -6.13 -6.33
C TRP A 240 -23.09 -7.27 -5.52
N GLU A 241 -23.03 -7.22 -4.18
CA GLU A 241 -23.67 -8.21 -3.30
C GLU A 241 -25.19 -8.29 -3.55
N ARG A 242 -25.87 -7.16 -3.75
CA ARG A 242 -27.31 -7.14 -4.07
C ARG A 242 -27.61 -7.72 -5.45
N GLU A 243 -26.80 -7.41 -6.44
CA GLU A 243 -26.96 -7.89 -7.82
C GLU A 243 -26.68 -9.39 -7.92
N LEU A 244 -25.67 -9.88 -7.20
CA LEU A 244 -25.32 -11.31 -7.12
C LEU A 244 -26.33 -12.13 -6.30
N ALA A 245 -27.08 -11.52 -5.41
CA ALA A 245 -28.11 -12.18 -4.60
C ALA A 245 -29.47 -12.28 -5.34
N THR A 246 -29.56 -11.85 -6.60
CA THR A 246 -30.77 -11.96 -7.38
C THR A 246 -30.86 -13.37 -8.01
N ASP A 247 -32.01 -13.99 -7.94
CA ASP A 247 -32.29 -15.33 -8.53
C ASP A 247 -32.40 -15.27 -10.08
N ASN A 248 -31.42 -14.58 -10.71
CA ASN A 248 -31.40 -14.32 -12.17
C ASN A 248 -29.97 -14.42 -12.69
N THR A 249 -29.60 -15.57 -13.22
CA THR A 249 -28.28 -15.90 -13.78
C THR A 249 -27.75 -14.86 -14.79
N ARG A 250 -28.64 -14.23 -15.57
CA ARG A 250 -28.23 -13.22 -16.54
C ARG A 250 -27.81 -11.91 -15.87
N ARG A 251 -28.50 -11.51 -14.77
CA ARG A 251 -28.12 -10.33 -13.97
C ARG A 251 -26.86 -10.57 -13.18
N GLU A 252 -26.68 -11.78 -12.64
CA GLU A 252 -25.45 -12.18 -11.95
C GLU A 252 -24.25 -12.11 -12.90
N ALA A 253 -24.36 -12.67 -14.10
CA ALA A 253 -23.29 -12.61 -15.10
C ALA A 253 -22.95 -11.16 -15.50
N GLN A 254 -23.96 -10.31 -15.69
CA GLN A 254 -23.74 -8.90 -15.97
C GLN A 254 -23.04 -8.19 -14.82
N ALA A 255 -23.46 -8.43 -13.58
CA ALA A 255 -22.82 -7.83 -12.40
C ALA A 255 -21.34 -8.22 -12.25
N VAL A 256 -20.99 -9.48 -12.54
CA VAL A 256 -19.60 -9.95 -12.57
C VAL A 256 -18.79 -9.24 -13.66
N GLN A 257 -19.37 -9.11 -14.85
CA GLN A 257 -18.72 -8.40 -15.95
C GLN A 257 -18.49 -6.93 -15.62
N ASP A 258 -19.50 -6.21 -15.14
CA ASP A 258 -19.42 -4.79 -14.75
C ASP A 258 -18.36 -4.58 -13.62
N ALA A 259 -18.29 -5.52 -12.68
CA ALA A 259 -17.28 -5.49 -11.63
C ALA A 259 -15.86 -5.67 -12.19
N ALA A 260 -15.67 -6.62 -13.10
CA ALA A 260 -14.38 -6.87 -13.74
C ALA A 260 -13.92 -5.67 -14.59
N GLU A 261 -14.84 -5.05 -15.35
CA GLU A 261 -14.57 -3.86 -16.15
C GLU A 261 -14.19 -2.67 -15.26
N THR A 262 -14.95 -2.42 -14.18
CA THR A 262 -14.63 -1.36 -13.20
C THR A 262 -13.25 -1.54 -12.57
N LEU A 263 -12.92 -2.77 -12.17
CA LEU A 263 -11.60 -3.10 -11.61
C LEU A 263 -10.50 -2.87 -12.64
N HIS A 264 -10.70 -3.33 -13.87
CA HIS A 264 -9.73 -3.17 -14.94
C HIS A 264 -9.44 -1.70 -15.24
N GLU A 265 -10.47 -0.86 -15.40
CA GLU A 265 -10.30 0.58 -15.60
C GLU A 265 -9.49 1.24 -14.47
N ASN A 266 -9.77 0.87 -13.21
CA ASN A 266 -9.04 1.40 -12.07
C ASN A 266 -7.58 0.90 -12.03
N PHE A 267 -7.32 -0.33 -12.43
CA PHE A 267 -5.94 -0.84 -12.57
C PHE A 267 -5.17 -0.09 -13.66
N VAL A 268 -5.79 0.18 -14.80
CA VAL A 268 -5.18 0.93 -15.90
C VAL A 268 -4.86 2.35 -15.46
N LYS A 269 -5.82 3.08 -14.86
CA LYS A 269 -5.60 4.43 -14.32
C LYS A 269 -4.43 4.45 -13.34
N ARG A 270 -4.40 3.52 -12.39
CA ARG A 270 -3.33 3.42 -11.39
C ARG A 270 -1.97 3.12 -12.00
N ALA A 271 -1.92 2.29 -13.04
CA ALA A 271 -0.67 1.99 -13.75
C ALA A 271 -0.08 3.25 -14.40
N PHE A 272 -0.87 4.04 -15.10
CA PHE A 272 -0.43 5.32 -15.67
C PHE A 272 0.02 6.33 -14.58
N GLN A 273 -0.68 6.37 -13.45
CA GLN A 273 -0.26 7.18 -12.30
C GLN A 273 1.10 6.71 -11.77
N THR A 274 1.28 5.40 -11.63
CA THR A 274 2.54 4.79 -11.19
C THR A 274 3.69 5.13 -12.14
N ASP A 275 3.48 5.01 -13.44
CA ASP A 275 4.50 5.32 -14.45
C ASP A 275 4.91 6.79 -14.40
N SER A 276 3.95 7.70 -14.19
CA SER A 276 4.21 9.13 -14.00
C SER A 276 5.09 9.38 -12.77
N ILE A 277 4.81 8.70 -11.65
CA ILE A 277 5.62 8.79 -10.42
C ILE A 277 7.03 8.27 -10.66
N CYS A 278 7.17 7.12 -11.32
CA CYS A 278 8.48 6.54 -11.66
C CYS A 278 9.31 7.48 -12.53
N GLN A 279 8.70 8.14 -13.52
CA GLN A 279 9.37 9.14 -14.36
C GLN A 279 9.86 10.34 -13.53
N LEU A 280 9.02 10.85 -12.62
CA LEU A 280 9.39 11.97 -11.75
C LEU A 280 10.49 11.60 -10.76
N ALA A 281 10.45 10.38 -10.22
CA ALA A 281 11.48 9.87 -9.32
C ALA A 281 12.83 9.72 -10.06
N THR A 282 12.82 9.11 -11.23
CA THR A 282 14.03 8.91 -12.06
C THR A 282 14.64 10.22 -12.56
N ALA A 283 13.82 11.23 -12.86
CA ALA A 283 14.28 12.55 -13.30
C ALA A 283 14.74 13.46 -12.15
N SER A 284 14.72 13.00 -10.92
CA SER A 284 15.10 13.80 -9.75
C SER A 284 16.60 14.05 -9.70
N PRO A 285 17.05 15.31 -9.48
CA PRO A 285 18.45 15.59 -9.21
C PRO A 285 18.87 15.29 -7.76
N HIS A 286 17.92 14.90 -6.89
CA HIS A 286 18.11 14.63 -5.48
C HIS A 286 17.70 13.19 -5.16
N PRO A 287 18.22 12.59 -4.07
CA PRO A 287 17.67 11.37 -3.51
C PRO A 287 16.16 11.49 -3.30
N VAL A 288 15.41 10.40 -3.53
CA VAL A 288 13.95 10.43 -3.58
C VAL A 288 13.33 9.54 -2.50
N LEU A 289 12.28 10.06 -1.89
CA LEU A 289 11.30 9.29 -1.10
C LEU A 289 9.96 9.28 -1.83
N VAL A 290 9.38 8.10 -2.01
CA VAL A 290 8.06 7.91 -2.62
C VAL A 290 7.20 7.16 -1.63
N CYS A 291 6.22 7.83 -1.03
CA CYS A 291 5.35 7.23 -0.03
C CYS A 291 3.88 7.58 -0.28
N GLY A 292 2.97 6.92 0.42
CA GLY A 292 1.55 7.21 0.33
C GLY A 292 0.67 5.97 0.31
N ASP A 293 -0.61 6.21 0.03
CA ASP A 293 -1.60 5.19 -0.28
C ASP A 293 -1.61 4.90 -1.78
N PHE A 294 -1.11 3.74 -2.16
CA PHE A 294 -1.03 3.31 -3.55
C PHE A 294 -2.26 2.53 -3.99
N ASN A 295 -3.17 2.19 -3.08
CA ASN A 295 -4.36 1.40 -3.36
C ASN A 295 -4.07 0.10 -4.14
N SER A 296 -2.86 -0.43 -4.02
CA SER A 296 -2.35 -1.57 -4.78
C SER A 296 -1.66 -2.59 -3.88
N TYR A 297 -1.94 -3.86 -4.09
CA TYR A 297 -1.10 -4.93 -3.56
C TYR A 297 0.29 -4.92 -4.18
N PRO A 298 1.24 -5.75 -3.69
CA PRO A 298 2.53 -5.95 -4.34
C PRO A 298 2.41 -6.66 -5.72
N ILE A 299 1.80 -5.95 -6.69
CA ILE A 299 1.65 -6.34 -8.09
C ILE A 299 2.27 -5.26 -8.99
N TYR A 300 1.64 -4.84 -10.09
CA TYR A 300 2.23 -3.92 -11.07
C TYR A 300 2.85 -2.67 -10.45
N THR A 301 2.10 -1.91 -9.64
CA THR A 301 2.59 -0.68 -9.01
C THR A 301 3.84 -0.92 -8.17
N TYR A 302 3.83 -1.97 -7.35
CA TYR A 302 4.96 -2.35 -6.52
C TYR A 302 6.18 -2.78 -7.35
N HIS A 303 5.96 -3.65 -8.32
CA HIS A 303 7.01 -4.11 -9.23
C HIS A 303 7.66 -2.94 -9.97
N ARG A 304 6.84 -2.08 -10.54
CA ARG A 304 7.27 -0.92 -11.33
C ARG A 304 8.10 0.08 -10.51
N LEU A 305 7.71 0.37 -9.28
CA LEU A 305 8.50 1.20 -8.36
C LEU A 305 9.81 0.51 -7.95
N SER A 306 9.76 -0.81 -7.75
CA SER A 306 10.93 -1.61 -7.34
C SER A 306 12.03 -1.74 -8.43
N GLU A 307 11.75 -1.37 -9.68
CA GLU A 307 12.76 -1.35 -10.75
C GLU A 307 13.87 -0.31 -10.51
N SER A 308 13.55 0.81 -9.86
CA SER A 308 14.50 1.91 -9.62
C SER A 308 14.62 2.33 -8.15
N LEU A 309 13.67 1.94 -7.32
CA LEU A 309 13.62 2.30 -5.90
C LEU A 309 13.67 1.05 -5.03
N LYS A 310 14.05 1.24 -3.78
CA LYS A 310 14.05 0.17 -2.76
C LYS A 310 12.82 0.31 -1.86
N ASP A 311 12.14 -0.80 -1.59
CA ASP A 311 11.08 -0.85 -0.59
C ASP A 311 11.69 -0.77 0.81
N GLY A 312 11.36 0.28 1.57
CA GLY A 312 11.86 0.49 2.92
C GLY A 312 11.53 -0.66 3.88
N PHE A 313 10.41 -1.36 3.67
CA PHE A 313 10.08 -2.54 4.48
C PHE A 313 11.09 -3.68 4.29
N LYS A 314 11.61 -3.87 3.08
CA LYS A 314 12.61 -4.92 2.81
C LYS A 314 13.95 -4.64 3.50
N THR A 315 14.25 -3.39 3.81
CA THR A 315 15.51 -3.00 4.47
C THR A 315 15.32 -2.74 5.97
N GLY A 316 14.37 -1.93 6.37
CA GLY A 316 14.14 -1.50 7.76
C GLY A 316 12.98 -2.19 8.49
N GLY A 317 12.12 -2.97 7.79
CA GLY A 317 10.94 -3.59 8.40
C GLY A 317 11.17 -4.96 9.01
N HIS A 318 10.18 -5.47 9.74
CA HIS A 318 10.19 -6.79 10.39
C HIS A 318 8.80 -7.40 10.44
N GLY A 319 8.73 -8.73 10.43
CA GLY A 319 7.50 -9.49 10.62
C GLY A 319 6.54 -9.44 9.43
N TYR A 320 5.25 -9.54 9.72
CA TYR A 320 4.19 -9.46 8.74
C TYR A 320 3.65 -8.03 8.64
N MET A 321 3.60 -7.50 7.41
CA MET A 321 3.17 -6.13 7.14
C MET A 321 1.79 -6.10 6.48
N TYR A 322 0.87 -5.38 7.11
CA TYR A 322 -0.38 -4.94 6.51
C TYR A 322 -0.63 -3.48 6.89
N THR A 323 -1.30 -2.73 6.04
CA THR A 323 -1.60 -1.33 6.28
C THR A 323 -3.10 -1.04 6.19
N TYR A 324 -3.87 -1.87 5.49
CA TYR A 324 -5.32 -1.76 5.40
C TYR A 324 -5.98 -2.67 6.44
N ARG A 325 -6.79 -2.09 7.33
CA ARG A 325 -7.36 -2.77 8.50
C ARG A 325 -8.54 -3.68 8.15
N TYR A 326 -9.25 -3.37 7.08
CA TYR A 326 -10.27 -4.25 6.52
C TYR A 326 -9.63 -5.31 5.61
N GLY A 327 -10.42 -6.22 5.05
CA GLY A 327 -9.84 -7.30 4.24
C GLY A 327 -9.05 -8.32 5.08
N LYS A 328 -9.49 -8.58 6.33
CA LYS A 328 -8.89 -9.53 7.27
C LYS A 328 -7.41 -9.25 7.61
N ARG A 329 -7.00 -7.98 7.54
CA ARG A 329 -5.61 -7.53 7.80
C ARG A 329 -4.58 -8.23 6.91
N MET A 330 -4.92 -8.49 5.66
CA MET A 330 -4.04 -9.18 4.71
C MET A 330 -3.42 -8.24 3.68
N LEU A 331 -3.81 -6.96 3.69
CA LEU A 331 -3.52 -6.05 2.60
C LEU A 331 -2.49 -5.01 3.01
N ARG A 332 -1.37 -4.99 2.32
CA ARG A 332 -0.41 -3.90 2.32
C ARG A 332 -0.64 -3.07 1.07
N ILE A 333 -1.13 -1.86 1.22
CA ILE A 333 -1.45 -0.92 0.13
C ILE A 333 -0.81 0.45 0.31
N ASP A 334 -0.27 0.72 1.49
CA ASP A 334 0.53 1.90 1.80
C ASP A 334 2.01 1.49 1.82
N TYR A 335 2.85 2.28 1.16
CA TYR A 335 4.27 1.99 0.99
C TYR A 335 5.13 3.21 1.25
N ALA A 336 6.40 2.95 1.53
CA ALA A 336 7.48 3.91 1.45
C ALA A 336 8.66 3.28 0.71
N PHE A 337 8.97 3.87 -0.43
CA PHE A 337 10.13 3.54 -1.25
C PHE A 337 11.17 4.65 -1.15
N HIS A 338 12.42 4.31 -1.33
CA HIS A 338 13.52 5.26 -1.34
C HIS A 338 14.51 4.96 -2.46
N SER A 339 15.20 5.98 -2.93
CA SER A 339 16.31 5.81 -3.89
C SER A 339 17.49 5.07 -3.26
N PRO A 340 18.34 4.41 -4.08
CA PRO A 340 19.44 3.58 -3.59
C PRO A 340 20.46 4.29 -2.71
N GLU A 341 20.58 5.62 -2.83
CA GLU A 341 21.50 6.47 -2.07
C GLU A 341 21.09 6.62 -0.61
N LEU A 342 19.82 6.40 -0.30
CA LEU A 342 19.30 6.43 1.06
C LEU A 342 19.32 5.02 1.66
N GLU A 343 19.39 4.94 2.98
CA GLU A 343 19.29 3.71 3.74
C GLU A 343 18.09 3.76 4.68
N CYS A 344 17.08 2.90 4.46
CA CYS A 344 15.97 2.77 5.40
C CYS A 344 16.41 1.90 6.58
N THR A 345 16.52 2.51 7.75
CA THR A 345 17.01 1.87 8.98
C THR A 345 15.90 1.34 9.87
N ASP A 346 14.70 1.90 9.75
CA ASP A 346 13.52 1.50 10.52
C ASP A 346 12.24 1.65 9.68
N TYR A 347 11.31 0.70 9.81
CA TYR A 347 10.05 0.71 9.08
C TYR A 347 8.99 -0.10 9.82
N TYR A 348 7.88 0.53 10.21
CA TYR A 348 6.79 -0.13 10.92
C TYR A 348 5.44 0.52 10.61
N SER A 349 4.37 -0.22 10.88
CA SER A 349 2.99 0.24 10.68
C SER A 349 2.17 -0.04 11.95
N PRO A 350 2.05 0.95 12.87
CA PRO A 350 1.33 0.77 14.12
C PRO A 350 -0.18 0.81 13.90
N ASN A 351 -0.90 -0.06 14.60
CA ASN A 351 -2.36 0.02 14.63
C ASN A 351 -2.80 1.08 15.66
N LEU A 352 -3.14 2.27 15.19
CA LEU A 352 -3.61 3.36 16.06
C LEU A 352 -5.05 3.21 16.50
N ASP A 353 -5.84 2.36 15.83
CA ASP A 353 -7.26 2.15 16.07
C ASP A 353 -8.08 3.45 16.19
N LEU A 354 -7.75 4.42 15.35
CA LEU A 354 -8.42 5.70 15.23
C LEU A 354 -9.50 5.66 14.13
N CYS A 355 -9.76 6.78 13.48
CA CYS A 355 -10.82 6.96 12.49
C CYS A 355 -10.59 6.25 11.15
N SER A 356 -9.34 5.99 10.79
CA SER A 356 -9.00 5.47 9.47
C SER A 356 -9.12 3.95 9.38
N ASP A 357 -9.46 3.47 8.20
CA ASP A 357 -9.33 2.07 7.80
C ASP A 357 -7.90 1.69 7.37
N HIS A 358 -6.99 2.65 7.36
CA HIS A 358 -5.56 2.45 7.19
C HIS A 358 -4.80 2.54 8.51
N ASN A 359 -3.64 1.90 8.56
CA ASN A 359 -2.60 2.15 9.54
C ASN A 359 -1.55 3.10 8.93
N PRO A 360 -0.96 4.02 9.70
CA PRO A 360 0.16 4.79 9.19
C PRO A 360 1.37 3.89 8.91
N VAL A 361 2.21 4.31 7.97
CA VAL A 361 3.55 3.77 7.79
C VAL A 361 4.55 4.81 8.30
N ILE A 362 5.40 4.42 9.24
CA ILE A 362 6.47 5.24 9.80
C ILE A 362 7.79 4.59 9.42
N PHE A 363 8.70 5.39 8.86
CA PHE A 363 9.99 4.90 8.43
C PHE A 363 11.07 5.95 8.64
N THR A 364 12.29 5.50 8.92
CA THR A 364 13.45 6.34 9.11
C THR A 364 14.48 6.03 8.03
N VAL A 365 14.97 7.06 7.38
CA VAL A 365 16.05 6.96 6.40
C VAL A 365 17.28 7.69 6.88
N LYS A 366 18.43 7.10 6.62
CA LYS A 366 19.73 7.75 6.70
C LYS A 366 20.06 8.34 5.32
N TYR A 367 20.51 9.60 5.29
CA TYR A 367 20.86 10.33 4.06
C TYR A 367 22.29 10.82 4.08
#